data_f73a75150a0c696bd434473efb1726a6
#
_entry.id   f73a75150a0c696bd434473efb1726a6
#
_cell.length_a   1.000
_cell.length_b   1.000
_cell.length_c   1.000
_cell.angle_alpha   90.00
_cell.angle_beta   90.00
_cell.angle_gamma   90.00
#
_symmetry.space_group_name_H-M   'P 1'
#
loop_
_entity.id
_entity.type
_entity.pdbx_description
1 polymer ?
#
loop_
_entity_poly.entity_id
_entity_poly.type
_entity_poly.pdbx_seq_one_letter_code
_entity_poly.pdbx_strand_id
1 'polypeptide(L)'
;MDPPSYGRGPSGEVWKLEDHVGELIELVSRVLSPKPLFFLVNSYTTGLSPSAMGYLLSLTLLPKYGGRVEADEIGIPVKQTGAVLPCGSSARWVQK
;
A
#
# COMPACT_ATOMS: atom_id res chain seq x y z
N MET A 1 -6.47 3.02 -1.54
CA MET A 1 -6.79 1.88 -0.68
C MET A 1 -6.08 2.03 0.66
N ASP A 2 -6.79 1.78 1.72
CA ASP A 2 -6.29 1.98 3.09
C ASP A 2 -6.75 0.82 3.98
N PRO A 3 -6.21 -0.40 3.74
CA PRO A 3 -6.70 -1.59 4.42
C PRO A 3 -6.30 -1.62 5.90
N PRO A 4 -7.12 -2.27 6.74
CA PRO A 4 -6.76 -2.42 8.15
C PRO A 4 -5.56 -3.35 8.31
N SER A 5 -4.78 -3.13 9.39
CA SER A 5 -3.61 -3.96 9.66
C SER A 5 -3.99 -5.34 10.18
N TYR A 6 -5.16 -5.45 10.81
CA TYR A 6 -5.58 -6.66 11.51
C TYR A 6 -7.10 -6.74 11.54
N GLY A 7 -7.63 -7.94 11.48
CA GLY A 7 -9.07 -8.17 11.59
C GLY A 7 -9.38 -9.61 11.96
N ARG A 8 -10.59 -9.83 12.48
CA ARG A 8 -11.12 -11.16 12.76
C ARG A 8 -12.43 -11.38 12.04
N GLY A 9 -12.59 -12.56 11.46
CA GLY A 9 -13.83 -12.95 10.83
C GLY A 9 -14.83 -13.52 11.83
N PRO A 10 -16.09 -13.73 11.39
CA PRO A 10 -17.14 -14.25 12.26
C PRO A 10 -16.89 -15.66 12.78
N SER A 11 -16.03 -16.44 12.10
CA SER A 11 -15.67 -17.80 12.53
C SER A 11 -14.37 -17.84 13.32
N GLY A 12 -13.86 -16.69 13.79
CA GLY A 12 -12.63 -16.61 14.56
C GLY A 12 -11.36 -16.55 13.71
N GLU A 13 -11.47 -16.52 12.39
CA GLU A 13 -10.30 -16.40 11.51
C GLU A 13 -9.62 -15.04 11.71
N VAL A 14 -8.28 -15.03 11.61
CA VAL A 14 -7.46 -13.84 11.81
C VAL A 14 -6.92 -13.38 10.47
N TRP A 15 -7.08 -12.08 10.17
CA TRP A 15 -6.54 -11.45 8.97
C TRP A 15 -5.45 -10.47 9.37
N LYS A 16 -4.29 -10.62 8.77
CA LYS A 16 -3.16 -9.70 8.96
C LYS A 16 -2.72 -9.16 7.61
N LEU A 17 -2.54 -7.85 7.52
CA LEU A 17 -2.21 -7.21 6.26
C LEU A 17 -0.89 -7.72 5.69
N GLU A 18 0.14 -7.88 6.50
CA GLU A 18 1.46 -8.34 6.03
C GLU A 18 1.42 -9.74 5.39
N ASP A 19 0.43 -10.55 5.76
CA ASP A 19 0.29 -11.90 5.19
C ASP A 19 -0.52 -11.91 3.90
N HIS A 20 -1.37 -10.89 3.68
CA HIS A 20 -2.37 -10.91 2.59
C HIS A 20 -2.29 -9.72 1.64
N VAL A 21 -1.38 -8.78 1.85
CA VAL A 21 -1.36 -7.55 1.07
C VAL A 21 -1.13 -7.81 -0.43
N GLY A 22 -0.29 -8.77 -0.77
CA GLY A 22 -0.03 -9.13 -2.16
C GLY A 22 -1.29 -9.61 -2.88
N GLU A 23 -2.03 -10.50 -2.22
CA GLU A 23 -3.30 -11.00 -2.77
C GLU A 23 -4.34 -9.90 -2.89
N LEU A 24 -4.39 -9.00 -1.90
CA LEU A 24 -5.31 -7.89 -1.89
C LEU A 24 -5.04 -6.91 -3.05
N ILE A 25 -3.77 -6.57 -3.27
CA ILE A 25 -3.39 -5.70 -4.39
C ILE A 25 -3.75 -6.35 -5.72
N GLU A 26 -3.47 -7.65 -5.88
CA GLU A 26 -3.83 -8.39 -7.09
C GLU A 26 -5.33 -8.35 -7.33
N LEU A 27 -6.12 -8.60 -6.29
CA LEU A 27 -7.58 -8.61 -6.40
C LEU A 27 -8.12 -7.22 -6.75
N VAL A 28 -7.64 -6.18 -6.06
CA VAL A 28 -8.11 -4.81 -6.30
C VAL A 28 -7.69 -4.33 -7.70
N SER A 29 -6.53 -4.76 -8.19
CA SER A 29 -6.08 -4.37 -9.52
C SER A 29 -7.04 -4.82 -10.63
N ARG A 30 -7.81 -5.87 -10.39
CA ARG A 30 -8.78 -6.37 -11.36
C ARG A 30 -10.00 -5.49 -11.55
N VAL A 31 -10.26 -4.59 -10.59
CA VAL A 31 -11.40 -3.66 -10.67
C VAL A 31 -10.99 -2.29 -11.20
N LEU A 32 -9.73 -2.09 -11.55
CA LEU A 32 -9.29 -0.84 -12.16
C LEU A 32 -9.87 -0.69 -13.57
N SER A 33 -10.13 0.55 -13.96
CA SER A 33 -10.59 0.85 -15.31
C SER A 33 -9.53 0.46 -16.34
N PRO A 34 -9.88 0.36 -17.64
CA PRO A 34 -8.89 0.05 -18.67
C PRO A 34 -7.77 1.09 -18.78
N LYS A 35 -8.03 2.34 -18.37
CA LYS A 35 -7.05 3.43 -18.39
C LYS A 35 -7.00 4.12 -17.03
N PRO A 36 -6.45 3.44 -16.02
CA PRO A 36 -6.41 4.02 -14.68
C PRO A 36 -5.40 5.17 -14.61
N LEU A 37 -5.68 6.16 -13.77
CA LEU A 37 -4.80 7.31 -13.59
C LEU A 37 -3.78 7.07 -12.48
N PHE A 38 -4.22 6.47 -11.40
CA PHE A 38 -3.34 6.16 -10.26
C PHE A 38 -3.91 5.05 -9.40
N PHE A 39 -3.05 4.49 -8.57
CA PHE A 39 -3.41 3.53 -7.53
C PHE A 39 -2.58 3.86 -6.30
N LEU A 40 -3.24 4.03 -5.17
CA LEU A 40 -2.58 4.39 -3.91
C LEU A 40 -2.93 3.36 -2.85
N VAL A 41 -1.93 2.87 -2.14
CA VAL A 41 -2.12 2.00 -0.98
C VAL A 41 -1.32 2.54 0.20
N ASN A 42 -1.98 2.64 1.35
CA ASN A 42 -1.37 3.05 2.60
C ASN A 42 -1.37 1.87 3.57
N SER A 43 -0.37 1.80 4.42
CA SER A 43 -0.30 0.79 5.46
C SER A 43 0.28 1.40 6.73
N TYR A 44 -0.28 1.00 7.86
CA TYR A 44 0.21 1.38 9.19
C TYR A 44 0.78 0.19 9.94
N THR A 45 1.03 -0.90 9.21
CA THR A 45 1.56 -2.16 9.75
C THR A 45 3.09 -2.10 9.80
N THR A 46 3.67 -2.37 10.97
CA THR A 46 5.12 -2.30 11.17
C THR A 46 5.91 -3.31 10.35
N GLY A 47 5.30 -4.44 9.98
CA GLY A 47 5.95 -5.46 9.18
C GLY A 47 5.95 -5.20 7.68
N LEU A 48 5.42 -4.06 7.23
CA LEU A 48 5.31 -3.73 5.80
C LEU A 48 6.06 -2.44 5.49
N SER A 49 7.23 -2.57 4.88
CA SER A 49 8.02 -1.40 4.50
C SER A 49 7.46 -0.74 3.23
N PRO A 50 7.75 0.55 3.00
CA PRO A 50 7.38 1.20 1.74
C PRO A 50 7.95 0.47 0.52
N SER A 51 9.19 0.02 0.61
CA SER A 51 9.84 -0.70 -0.50
C SER A 51 9.13 -2.00 -0.84
N ALA A 52 8.65 -2.73 0.17
CA ALA A 52 7.92 -3.98 -0.06
C ALA A 52 6.60 -3.71 -0.80
N MET A 53 5.85 -2.69 -0.37
CA MET A 53 4.61 -2.32 -1.05
C MET A 53 4.86 -1.82 -2.47
N GLY A 54 5.91 -1.01 -2.65
CA GLY A 54 6.30 -0.54 -3.98
C GLY A 54 6.65 -1.68 -4.91
N TYR A 55 7.35 -2.67 -4.39
CA TYR A 55 7.68 -3.87 -5.16
C TYR A 55 6.43 -4.63 -5.61
N LEU A 56 5.47 -4.79 -4.70
CA LEU A 56 4.20 -5.46 -5.02
C LEU A 56 3.42 -4.71 -6.10
N LEU A 57 3.35 -3.38 -6.03
CA LEU A 57 2.71 -2.58 -7.06
C LEU A 57 3.45 -2.71 -8.39
N SER A 58 4.77 -2.77 -8.36
CA SER A 58 5.58 -2.93 -9.57
C SER A 58 5.29 -4.28 -10.24
N LEU A 59 5.19 -5.35 -9.47
CA LEU A 59 4.89 -6.67 -10.01
C LEU A 59 3.47 -6.75 -10.60
N THR A 60 2.53 -6.01 -10.01
CA THR A 60 1.12 -6.13 -10.36
C THR A 60 0.71 -5.17 -11.48
N LEU A 61 1.15 -3.92 -11.41
CA LEU A 61 0.63 -2.85 -12.28
C LEU A 61 1.55 -2.48 -13.44
N LEU A 62 2.85 -2.48 -13.26
CA LEU A 62 3.76 -2.11 -14.34
C LEU A 62 3.64 -3.00 -15.58
N PRO A 63 3.53 -4.34 -15.45
CA PRO A 63 3.36 -5.19 -16.63
C PRO A 63 2.10 -4.91 -17.43
N LYS A 64 1.03 -4.46 -16.77
CA LYS A 64 -0.27 -4.20 -17.42
C LYS A 64 -0.37 -2.80 -17.99
N TYR A 65 0.11 -1.80 -17.26
CA TYR A 65 -0.17 -0.39 -17.56
C TYR A 65 1.06 0.47 -17.80
N GLY A 66 2.25 -0.03 -17.50
CA GLY A 66 3.45 0.80 -17.50
C GLY A 66 3.38 1.83 -16.36
N GLY A 67 3.80 3.06 -16.60
CA GLY A 67 3.76 4.09 -15.57
C GLY A 67 4.96 4.02 -14.65
N ARG A 68 4.80 4.51 -13.43
CA ARG A 68 5.86 4.47 -12.41
C ARG A 68 5.28 4.21 -11.03
N VAL A 69 6.12 3.65 -10.16
CA VAL A 69 5.77 3.37 -8.77
C VAL A 69 6.68 4.18 -7.86
N GLU A 70 6.09 4.81 -6.85
CA GLU A 70 6.81 5.55 -5.82
C GLU A 70 6.34 5.05 -4.46
N ALA A 71 7.26 4.94 -3.50
CA ALA A 71 6.93 4.45 -2.16
C ALA A 71 7.73 5.23 -1.12
N ASP A 72 7.04 5.68 -0.07
CA ASP A 72 7.64 6.49 1.00
C ASP A 72 6.96 6.20 2.33
N GLU A 73 7.64 6.59 3.41
CA GLU A 73 7.03 6.57 4.73
C GLU A 73 6.08 7.76 4.89
N ILE A 74 4.99 7.52 5.62
CA ILE A 74 4.08 8.56 6.06
C ILE A 74 4.56 9.02 7.42
N GLY A 75 4.68 10.34 7.61
CA GLY A 75 5.12 10.90 8.87
C GLY A 75 4.30 12.11 9.30
N ILE A 76 4.32 12.37 10.60
CA ILE A 76 3.67 13.54 11.19
C ILE A 76 4.75 14.49 11.66
N PRO A 77 4.81 15.72 11.13
CA PRO A 77 5.83 16.68 11.58
C PRO A 77 5.60 17.09 13.03
N VAL A 78 6.70 17.14 13.81
CA VAL A 78 6.67 17.53 15.20
C VAL A 78 7.18 18.98 15.30
N LYS A 79 6.33 19.89 15.75
CA LYS A 79 6.64 21.32 15.75
C LYS A 79 7.83 21.70 16.64
N GLN A 80 7.95 21.07 17.82
CA GLN A 80 8.98 21.42 18.79
C GLN A 80 10.39 21.01 18.36
N THR A 81 10.52 19.93 17.63
CA THR A 81 11.83 19.38 17.29
C THR A 81 12.18 19.50 15.82
N GLY A 82 11.22 19.81 14.96
CA GLY A 82 11.41 19.80 13.52
C GLY A 82 11.56 18.38 12.93
N ALA A 83 11.51 17.36 13.77
CA ALA A 83 11.58 15.96 13.32
C ALA A 83 10.24 15.48 12.78
N VAL A 84 10.24 14.33 12.12
CA VAL A 84 9.04 13.70 11.59
C VAL A 84 8.81 12.40 12.36
N LEU A 85 7.60 12.25 12.91
CA LEU A 85 7.21 11.01 13.58
C LEU A 85 6.69 10.01 12.52
N PRO A 86 7.38 8.90 12.29
CA PRO A 86 6.92 7.90 11.33
C PRO A 86 5.61 7.25 11.82
N CYS A 87 4.63 7.14 10.93
CA CYS A 87 3.34 6.55 11.32
C CYS A 87 2.82 5.50 10.34
N GLY A 88 3.45 5.35 9.17
CA GLY A 88 3.02 4.36 8.19
C GLY A 88 3.81 4.41 6.91
N SER A 89 3.34 3.70 5.92
CA SER A 89 3.96 3.59 4.60
C SER A 89 2.94 3.84 3.52
N SER A 90 3.39 4.43 2.42
CA SER A 90 2.55 4.70 1.26
C SER A 90 3.26 4.25 0.00
N ALA A 91 2.54 3.57 -0.87
CA ALA A 91 3.03 3.24 -2.21
C ALA A 91 1.99 3.67 -3.22
N ARG A 92 2.44 4.25 -4.33
CA ARG A 92 1.54 4.69 -5.37
C ARG A 92 2.07 4.35 -6.75
N TRP A 93 1.17 3.96 -7.59
CA TRP A 93 1.40 3.83 -9.02
C TRP A 93 0.72 4.99 -9.72
N VAL A 94 1.40 5.60 -10.67
CA VAL A 94 0.83 6.69 -11.46
C VAL A 94 1.06 6.42 -12.94
N GLN A 95 0.10 6.83 -13.75
CA GLN A 95 0.21 6.82 -15.19
C GLN A 95 1.22 7.90 -15.60
N LYS A 96 1.97 7.63 -16.64
CA LYS A 96 2.96 8.61 -17.13
C LYS A 96 2.32 9.94 -17.51
#